data_af367048dc1be50f42fc4bd00d0398e3
#
_entry.id   af367048dc1be50f42fc4bd00d0398e3
#
_cell.length_a   1.000
_cell.length_b   1.000
_cell.length_c   1.000
_cell.angle_alpha   90.00
_cell.angle_beta   90.00
_cell.angle_gamma   90.00
#
_symmetry.space_group_name_H-M   'P 1'
#
loop_
_entity.id
_entity.type
_entity.pdbx_description
1 polymer ?
#
loop_
_entity_poly.entity_id
_entity_poly.type
_entity_poly.pdbx_seq_one_letter_code
_entity_poly.pdbx_strand_id
1 'polypeptide(L)'
;MTATTISSYQVGGSLHAQAPTYIKRQADDHLYESLEQGEFCYVFNTRQIGKSSLRVRTKYRLEQDGVCCAAIDLTNLGSDNVTAEKWYMGIAAELWRSLRLGGNFQEWWHQGDSLSAVHRLERFMKDRVLKQIEAERIVIFIDEIDSVLALPFAADDLFTLIRYCYNQRVDNPAYRRLSFALFGVATPTDLCQNPNRTPFNIGTAIELSGFTLEEAMPLSRWLAPTVNNPVETLDYILTWTNGQPFLTQKLCQLVVSRLAARTDVYVEQPWVDGLVRSQLIRNWESQDEPPHLRIIQDRLLSRPQLISRLLGRYKKLLLGQSLSLEDNHLREELLLSGLVIKKNGQLDIHNRLYREIFNVHWIDYHLARLRPYSQAFEAWINSGQKDRSRLLRGQSLVEAQDWAKDQQLSDLDYKFLAHSGAVDRQEVQQSLESERLKELEARLAAQQRNVILQRFLIVGMGAAFLS
;
A
#
# COMPACT_ATOMS: atom_id res chain seq x y z
N MET A 1 -46.98 1.98 -10.84
CA MET A 1 -45.86 1.05 -10.71
C MET A 1 -44.60 1.78 -11.14
N THR A 2 -43.90 2.37 -10.21
CA THR A 2 -42.61 3.05 -10.43
C THR A 2 -41.56 1.97 -10.66
N ALA A 3 -41.17 1.80 -11.93
CA ALA A 3 -40.02 1.00 -12.28
C ALA A 3 -38.79 1.62 -11.61
N THR A 4 -38.32 1.02 -10.52
CA THR A 4 -37.03 1.31 -9.95
C THR A 4 -36.00 0.95 -11.02
N THR A 5 -35.53 1.93 -11.76
CA THR A 5 -34.41 1.78 -12.69
C THR A 5 -33.21 1.38 -11.86
N ILE A 6 -32.98 0.07 -11.74
CA ILE A 6 -31.80 -0.48 -11.05
C ILE A 6 -30.61 0.04 -11.84
N SER A 7 -29.85 0.94 -11.23
CA SER A 7 -28.58 1.41 -11.78
C SER A 7 -27.71 0.19 -12.06
N SER A 8 -27.39 -0.06 -13.31
CA SER A 8 -26.55 -1.20 -13.71
C SER A 8 -25.08 -0.99 -13.37
N TYR A 9 -24.69 0.21 -12.88
CA TYR A 9 -23.33 0.49 -12.43
C TYR A 9 -23.06 -0.25 -11.13
N GLN A 10 -22.00 -1.02 -11.12
CA GLN A 10 -21.54 -1.74 -9.94
C GLN A 10 -20.34 -1.01 -9.33
N VAL A 11 -20.54 -0.45 -8.16
CA VAL A 11 -19.51 0.28 -7.40
C VAL A 11 -18.94 -0.64 -6.31
N GLY A 12 -17.70 -1.11 -6.52
CA GLY A 12 -17.04 -2.07 -5.63
C GLY A 12 -17.37 -3.54 -5.93
N GLY A 13 -16.50 -4.40 -5.42
CA GLY A 13 -16.56 -5.85 -5.70
C GLY A 13 -16.15 -6.23 -7.12
N SER A 14 -16.11 -7.53 -7.38
CA SER A 14 -15.82 -8.07 -8.72
C SER A 14 -17.06 -8.06 -9.59
N LEU A 15 -16.93 -7.63 -10.82
CA LEU A 15 -17.97 -7.75 -11.83
C LEU A 15 -18.13 -9.21 -12.26
N HIS A 16 -19.36 -9.61 -12.45
CA HIS A 16 -19.70 -10.88 -13.09
C HIS A 16 -19.19 -10.93 -14.54
N ALA A 17 -18.84 -12.11 -15.03
CA ALA A 17 -18.20 -12.28 -16.33
C ALA A 17 -18.97 -11.65 -17.51
N GLN A 18 -20.29 -11.62 -17.43
CA GLN A 18 -21.19 -11.07 -18.46
C GLN A 18 -21.82 -9.74 -18.03
N ALA A 19 -21.24 -9.05 -17.02
CA ALA A 19 -21.79 -7.79 -16.57
C ALA A 19 -21.82 -6.76 -17.71
N PRO A 20 -22.95 -6.09 -17.97
CA PRO A 20 -23.09 -5.17 -19.09
C PRO A 20 -22.29 -3.88 -18.92
N THR A 21 -21.85 -3.59 -17.69
CA THR A 21 -20.99 -2.47 -17.35
C THR A 21 -19.50 -2.85 -17.24
N TYR A 22 -19.16 -4.08 -17.63
CA TYR A 22 -17.76 -4.47 -17.77
C TYR A 22 -17.15 -3.79 -19.00
N ILE A 23 -16.03 -3.13 -18.79
CA ILE A 23 -15.27 -2.46 -19.85
C ILE A 23 -14.08 -3.34 -20.22
N LYS A 24 -14.06 -3.80 -21.46
CA LYS A 24 -12.93 -4.54 -22.02
C LYS A 24 -11.79 -3.56 -22.27
N ARG A 25 -10.60 -3.91 -21.81
CA ARG A 25 -9.34 -3.16 -22.01
C ARG A 25 -8.34 -4.00 -22.78
N GLN A 26 -7.28 -3.39 -23.25
CA GLN A 26 -6.18 -4.11 -23.90
C GLN A 26 -5.61 -5.24 -23.03
N ALA A 27 -5.58 -5.04 -21.70
CA ALA A 27 -5.15 -6.05 -20.73
C ALA A 27 -5.97 -7.34 -20.78
N ASP A 28 -7.26 -7.28 -21.16
CA ASP A 28 -8.13 -8.46 -21.28
C ASP A 28 -7.65 -9.41 -22.39
N ASP A 29 -7.29 -8.87 -23.54
CA ASP A 29 -6.79 -9.68 -24.66
C ASP A 29 -5.36 -10.13 -24.37
N HIS A 30 -4.50 -9.27 -23.84
CA HIS A 30 -3.12 -9.61 -23.52
C HIS A 30 -3.04 -10.76 -22.50
N LEU A 31 -3.81 -10.70 -21.41
CA LEU A 31 -3.85 -11.78 -20.42
C LEU A 31 -4.41 -13.08 -21.02
N TYR A 32 -5.48 -12.99 -21.80
CA TYR A 32 -6.08 -14.16 -22.43
C TYR A 32 -5.10 -14.83 -23.39
N GLU A 33 -4.50 -14.08 -24.31
CA GLU A 33 -3.57 -14.60 -25.32
C GLU A 33 -2.30 -15.20 -24.69
N SER A 34 -1.73 -14.53 -23.69
CA SER A 34 -0.56 -15.07 -22.97
C SER A 34 -0.89 -16.39 -22.27
N LEU A 35 -2.04 -16.50 -21.60
CA LEU A 35 -2.45 -17.74 -20.95
C LEU A 35 -2.80 -18.86 -21.95
N GLU A 36 -3.38 -18.52 -23.11
CA GLU A 36 -3.64 -19.45 -24.21
C GLU A 36 -2.32 -20.00 -24.79
N GLN A 37 -1.29 -19.16 -24.87
CA GLN A 37 0.07 -19.59 -25.28
C GLN A 37 0.80 -20.38 -24.18
N GLY A 38 0.19 -20.49 -23.01
CA GLY A 38 0.76 -21.23 -21.87
C GLY A 38 1.77 -20.44 -21.08
N GLU A 39 1.81 -19.11 -21.18
CA GLU A 39 2.70 -18.27 -20.38
C GLU A 39 2.24 -18.18 -18.92
N PHE A 40 3.18 -17.92 -18.03
CA PHE A 40 2.87 -17.53 -16.67
C PHE A 40 2.65 -16.02 -16.65
N CYS A 41 1.56 -15.57 -16.00
CA CYS A 41 1.19 -14.17 -16.00
C CYS A 41 1.08 -13.62 -14.57
N TYR A 42 1.32 -12.33 -14.41
CA TYR A 42 1.00 -11.64 -13.17
C TYR A 42 0.40 -10.26 -13.43
N VAL A 43 -0.59 -9.90 -12.60
CA VAL A 43 -1.34 -8.63 -12.67
C VAL A 43 -1.21 -7.94 -11.32
N PHE A 44 -0.12 -7.19 -11.15
CA PHE A 44 0.15 -6.46 -9.91
C PHE A 44 -0.19 -5.00 -10.10
N ASN A 45 -1.18 -4.55 -9.34
CA ASN A 45 -1.68 -3.19 -9.46
C ASN A 45 -2.45 -2.78 -8.21
N THR A 46 -2.85 -1.53 -8.14
CA THR A 46 -3.58 -0.94 -7.02
C THR A 46 -4.92 -1.63 -6.77
N ARG A 47 -5.51 -1.39 -5.60
CA ARG A 47 -6.87 -1.85 -5.30
C ARG A 47 -7.90 -1.16 -6.21
N GLN A 48 -9.02 -1.84 -6.47
CA GLN A 48 -10.19 -1.33 -7.22
C GLN A 48 -9.88 -0.85 -8.65
N ILE A 49 -8.77 -1.27 -9.24
CA ILE A 49 -8.46 -1.06 -10.67
C ILE A 49 -9.13 -2.11 -11.58
N GLY A 50 -9.85 -3.07 -11.00
CA GLY A 50 -10.57 -4.10 -11.74
C GLY A 50 -9.83 -5.42 -11.95
N LYS A 51 -8.80 -5.74 -11.17
CA LYS A 51 -8.03 -7.01 -11.23
C LYS A 51 -8.92 -8.25 -11.15
N SER A 52 -9.73 -8.34 -10.10
CA SER A 52 -10.59 -9.53 -9.88
C SER A 52 -11.68 -9.66 -10.95
N SER A 53 -12.18 -8.53 -11.49
CA SER A 53 -13.12 -8.56 -12.63
C SER A 53 -12.44 -9.06 -13.91
N LEU A 54 -11.19 -8.64 -14.18
CA LEU A 54 -10.36 -9.16 -15.27
C LEU A 54 -10.17 -10.67 -15.12
N ARG A 55 -9.79 -11.14 -13.93
CA ARG A 55 -9.64 -12.57 -13.61
C ARG A 55 -10.92 -13.36 -13.91
N VAL A 56 -12.08 -12.89 -13.41
CA VAL A 56 -13.37 -13.55 -13.59
C VAL A 56 -13.71 -13.66 -15.07
N ARG A 57 -13.52 -12.60 -15.84
CA ARG A 57 -13.82 -12.58 -17.27
C ARG A 57 -12.86 -13.43 -18.09
N THR A 58 -11.56 -13.35 -17.82
CA THR A 58 -10.55 -14.15 -18.51
C THR A 58 -10.75 -15.64 -18.23
N LYS A 59 -11.00 -16.01 -16.96
CA LYS A 59 -11.34 -17.38 -16.58
C LYS A 59 -12.56 -17.89 -17.37
N TYR A 60 -13.64 -17.12 -17.38
CA TYR A 60 -14.86 -17.47 -18.11
C TYR A 60 -14.59 -17.68 -19.61
N ARG A 61 -13.83 -16.80 -20.25
CA ARG A 61 -13.48 -16.89 -21.68
C ARG A 61 -12.64 -18.15 -21.96
N LEU A 62 -11.61 -18.41 -21.17
CA LEU A 62 -10.79 -19.61 -21.30
C LEU A 62 -11.57 -20.91 -21.12
N GLU A 63 -12.52 -20.94 -20.17
CA GLU A 63 -13.41 -22.10 -19.95
C GLU A 63 -14.34 -22.36 -21.15
N GLN A 64 -14.82 -21.32 -21.86
CA GLN A 64 -15.59 -21.46 -23.09
C GLN A 64 -14.76 -22.10 -24.22
N ASP A 65 -13.44 -21.85 -24.24
CA ASP A 65 -12.49 -22.38 -25.21
C ASP A 65 -11.89 -23.74 -24.79
N GLY A 66 -12.48 -24.39 -23.75
CA GLY A 66 -12.11 -25.74 -23.31
C GLY A 66 -10.88 -25.80 -22.38
N VAL A 67 -10.37 -24.67 -21.91
CA VAL A 67 -9.28 -24.63 -20.92
C VAL A 67 -9.82 -25.01 -19.54
N CYS A 68 -9.13 -25.90 -18.84
CA CYS A 68 -9.46 -26.23 -17.46
C CYS A 68 -8.92 -25.16 -16.51
N CYS A 69 -9.79 -24.44 -15.81
CA CYS A 69 -9.42 -23.32 -14.95
C CYS A 69 -9.73 -23.59 -13.48
N ALA A 70 -8.78 -23.31 -12.59
CA ALA A 70 -9.00 -23.19 -11.16
C ALA A 70 -8.76 -21.74 -10.71
N ALA A 71 -9.48 -21.29 -9.68
CA ALA A 71 -9.22 -20.01 -9.05
C ALA A 71 -9.21 -20.18 -7.53
N ILE A 72 -8.18 -19.69 -6.90
CA ILE A 72 -8.03 -19.65 -5.44
C ILE A 72 -7.82 -18.20 -5.00
N ASP A 73 -8.44 -17.86 -3.87
CA ASP A 73 -8.23 -16.61 -3.17
C ASP A 73 -7.48 -16.94 -1.87
N LEU A 74 -6.24 -16.45 -1.76
CA LEU A 74 -5.38 -16.79 -0.63
C LEU A 74 -5.87 -16.20 0.70
N THR A 75 -6.70 -15.16 0.68
CA THR A 75 -7.28 -14.60 1.91
C THR A 75 -8.21 -15.58 2.63
N ASN A 76 -8.82 -16.51 1.87
CA ASN A 76 -9.70 -17.54 2.44
C ASN A 76 -8.95 -18.63 3.23
N LEU A 77 -7.63 -18.69 3.13
CA LEU A 77 -6.81 -19.68 3.84
C LEU A 77 -6.43 -19.22 5.26
N GLY A 78 -6.72 -17.96 5.58
CA GLY A 78 -6.33 -17.32 6.84
C GLY A 78 -4.84 -16.99 6.90
N SER A 79 -4.50 -16.04 7.76
CA SER A 79 -3.11 -15.64 8.03
C SER A 79 -2.74 -15.78 9.50
N ASP A 80 -3.72 -15.61 10.41
CA ASP A 80 -3.49 -15.61 11.85
C ASP A 80 -3.30 -17.03 12.39
N ASN A 81 -2.14 -17.29 13.00
CA ASN A 81 -1.78 -18.58 13.61
C ASN A 81 -1.85 -19.79 12.67
N VAL A 82 -1.80 -19.59 11.35
CA VAL A 82 -1.75 -20.68 10.39
C VAL A 82 -0.32 -21.20 10.28
N THR A 83 -0.15 -22.54 10.30
CA THR A 83 1.15 -23.16 10.01
C THR A 83 1.34 -23.35 8.50
N ALA A 84 2.60 -23.39 8.05
CA ALA A 84 2.91 -23.68 6.65
C ALA A 84 2.20 -24.97 6.16
N GLU A 85 2.20 -26.01 6.98
CA GLU A 85 1.52 -27.28 6.71
C GLU A 85 0.04 -27.09 6.38
N LYS A 86 -0.72 -26.41 7.25
CA LYS A 86 -2.14 -26.15 7.05
C LYS A 86 -2.41 -25.25 5.86
N TRP A 87 -1.54 -24.28 5.63
CA TRP A 87 -1.68 -23.33 4.54
C TRP A 87 -1.50 -23.99 3.16
N TYR A 88 -0.42 -24.79 2.97
CA TYR A 88 -0.21 -25.54 1.74
C TYR A 88 -1.28 -26.63 1.52
N MET A 89 -1.73 -27.28 2.60
CA MET A 89 -2.86 -28.21 2.54
C MET A 89 -4.13 -27.50 2.06
N GLY A 90 -4.37 -26.28 2.56
CA GLY A 90 -5.50 -25.44 2.15
C GLY A 90 -5.46 -25.10 0.65
N ILE A 91 -4.29 -24.71 0.12
CA ILE A 91 -4.12 -24.49 -1.33
C ILE A 91 -4.48 -25.75 -2.12
N ALA A 92 -3.94 -26.91 -1.71
CA ALA A 92 -4.19 -28.17 -2.41
C ALA A 92 -5.67 -28.57 -2.34
N ALA A 93 -6.33 -28.37 -1.18
CA ALA A 93 -7.76 -28.66 -0.99
C ALA A 93 -8.67 -27.77 -1.85
N GLU A 94 -8.36 -26.45 -1.95
CA GLU A 94 -9.10 -25.52 -2.81
C GLU A 94 -8.94 -25.88 -4.29
N LEU A 95 -7.71 -26.21 -4.71
CA LEU A 95 -7.44 -26.65 -6.08
C LEU A 95 -8.14 -28.01 -6.38
N TRP A 96 -8.10 -28.97 -5.44
CA TRP A 96 -8.81 -30.25 -5.58
C TRP A 96 -10.30 -30.03 -5.87
N ARG A 97 -10.93 -29.16 -5.09
CA ARG A 97 -12.37 -28.83 -5.21
C ARG A 97 -12.65 -28.07 -6.52
N SER A 98 -11.85 -27.04 -6.81
CA SER A 98 -12.04 -26.19 -8.00
C SER A 98 -11.86 -26.97 -9.31
N LEU A 99 -10.92 -27.90 -9.36
CA LEU A 99 -10.63 -28.77 -10.52
C LEU A 99 -11.49 -30.04 -10.53
N ARG A 100 -12.36 -30.24 -9.52
CA ARG A 100 -13.25 -31.42 -9.39
C ARG A 100 -12.51 -32.75 -9.48
N LEU A 101 -11.34 -32.84 -8.83
CA LEU A 101 -10.52 -34.05 -8.88
C LEU A 101 -11.20 -35.19 -8.10
N GLY A 102 -11.08 -36.41 -8.63
CA GLY A 102 -11.65 -37.60 -8.02
C GLY A 102 -10.85 -38.15 -6.85
N GLY A 103 -11.54 -38.92 -5.96
CA GLY A 103 -10.95 -39.59 -4.81
C GLY A 103 -11.11 -38.81 -3.51
N ASN A 104 -10.48 -39.32 -2.44
CA ASN A 104 -10.49 -38.69 -1.12
C ASN A 104 -9.22 -37.83 -0.95
N PHE A 105 -9.41 -36.51 -0.84
CA PHE A 105 -8.31 -35.57 -0.67
C PHE A 105 -7.50 -35.82 0.61
N GLN A 106 -8.18 -36.03 1.75
CA GLN A 106 -7.50 -36.20 3.03
C GLN A 106 -6.63 -37.46 3.05
N GLU A 107 -7.16 -38.58 2.62
CA GLU A 107 -6.39 -39.83 2.53
C GLU A 107 -5.17 -39.65 1.62
N TRP A 108 -5.35 -39.03 0.47
CA TRP A 108 -4.25 -38.79 -0.46
C TRP A 108 -3.19 -37.86 0.13
N TRP A 109 -3.59 -36.78 0.79
CA TRP A 109 -2.67 -35.81 1.39
C TRP A 109 -1.83 -36.44 2.51
N HIS A 110 -2.44 -37.23 3.39
CA HIS A 110 -1.75 -37.90 4.49
C HIS A 110 -0.81 -39.03 4.07
N GLN A 111 -0.98 -39.61 2.88
CA GLN A 111 0.00 -40.55 2.33
C GLN A 111 1.39 -39.92 2.10
N GLY A 112 1.49 -38.60 2.14
CA GLY A 112 2.71 -37.84 1.98
C GLY A 112 3.28 -37.26 3.27
N ASP A 113 2.87 -37.69 4.45
CA ASP A 113 3.25 -37.06 5.74
C ASP A 113 4.76 -37.06 6.03
N SER A 114 5.54 -37.91 5.37
CA SER A 114 7.00 -37.87 5.41
C SER A 114 7.64 -36.75 4.57
N LEU A 115 6.87 -36.06 3.72
CA LEU A 115 7.33 -34.98 2.86
C LEU A 115 7.01 -33.62 3.50
N SER A 116 7.81 -32.58 3.17
CA SER A 116 7.45 -31.22 3.53
C SER A 116 6.17 -30.77 2.81
N ALA A 117 5.46 -29.80 3.35
CA ALA A 117 4.19 -29.33 2.81
C ALA A 117 4.30 -28.85 1.34
N VAL A 118 5.40 -28.16 0.98
CA VAL A 118 5.64 -27.71 -0.40
C VAL A 118 5.91 -28.89 -1.34
N HIS A 119 6.64 -29.92 -0.90
CA HIS A 119 6.84 -31.13 -1.71
C HIS A 119 5.53 -31.93 -1.89
N ARG A 120 4.64 -31.93 -0.90
CA ARG A 120 3.29 -32.49 -1.06
C ARG A 120 2.47 -31.74 -2.09
N LEU A 121 2.57 -30.39 -2.12
CA LEU A 121 1.91 -29.58 -3.13
C LEU A 121 2.53 -29.82 -4.52
N GLU A 122 3.86 -29.97 -4.65
CA GLU A 122 4.52 -30.38 -5.90
C GLU A 122 4.00 -31.73 -6.39
N ARG A 123 3.99 -32.73 -5.51
CA ARG A 123 3.44 -34.06 -5.81
C ARG A 123 1.97 -33.98 -6.22
N PHE A 124 1.19 -33.10 -5.59
CA PHE A 124 -0.20 -32.83 -5.96
C PHE A 124 -0.31 -32.32 -7.39
N MET A 125 0.50 -31.35 -7.80
CA MET A 125 0.51 -30.85 -9.17
C MET A 125 0.85 -31.96 -10.17
N LYS A 126 1.85 -32.77 -9.89
CA LYS A 126 2.31 -33.84 -10.76
C LYS A 126 1.34 -35.01 -10.83
N ASP A 127 0.89 -35.54 -9.68
CA ASP A 127 0.22 -36.83 -9.60
C ASP A 127 -1.31 -36.70 -9.66
N ARG A 128 -1.87 -35.52 -9.40
CA ARG A 128 -3.31 -35.28 -9.45
C ARG A 128 -3.68 -34.31 -10.56
N VAL A 129 -3.15 -33.10 -10.54
CA VAL A 129 -3.55 -32.08 -11.53
C VAL A 129 -3.17 -32.52 -12.94
N LEU A 130 -1.88 -32.84 -13.18
CA LEU A 130 -1.42 -33.17 -14.52
C LEU A 130 -1.85 -34.56 -15.02
N LYS A 131 -2.09 -35.54 -14.12
CA LYS A 131 -2.51 -36.90 -14.53
C LYS A 131 -4.00 -37.07 -14.68
N GLN A 132 -4.83 -36.40 -13.87
CA GLN A 132 -6.29 -36.58 -13.92
C GLN A 132 -7.00 -35.64 -14.87
N ILE A 133 -6.40 -34.49 -15.18
CA ILE A 133 -6.99 -33.52 -16.09
C ILE A 133 -6.50 -33.80 -17.51
N GLU A 134 -7.42 -34.10 -18.42
CA GLU A 134 -7.11 -34.39 -19.82
C GLU A 134 -7.07 -33.15 -20.71
N ALA A 135 -7.59 -31.99 -20.23
CA ALA A 135 -7.60 -30.74 -21.01
C ALA A 135 -6.20 -30.36 -21.52
N GLU A 136 -6.12 -29.82 -22.72
CA GLU A 136 -4.85 -29.41 -23.35
C GLU A 136 -4.16 -28.28 -22.58
N ARG A 137 -4.93 -27.47 -21.84
CA ARG A 137 -4.47 -26.34 -21.02
C ARG A 137 -5.10 -26.38 -19.64
N ILE A 138 -4.31 -26.06 -18.64
CA ILE A 138 -4.72 -25.93 -17.24
C ILE A 138 -4.21 -24.58 -16.74
N VAL A 139 -5.11 -23.71 -16.30
CA VAL A 139 -4.73 -22.38 -15.77
C VAL A 139 -5.17 -22.26 -14.31
N ILE A 140 -4.22 -21.97 -13.44
CA ILE A 140 -4.44 -21.73 -12.01
C ILE A 140 -4.35 -20.23 -11.75
N PHE A 141 -5.47 -19.61 -11.42
CA PHE A 141 -5.57 -18.24 -10.99
C PHE A 141 -5.36 -18.17 -9.47
N ILE A 142 -4.41 -17.36 -9.02
CA ILE A 142 -4.15 -17.09 -7.60
C ILE A 142 -4.43 -15.61 -7.35
N ASP A 143 -5.50 -15.31 -6.61
CA ASP A 143 -5.92 -13.96 -6.27
C ASP A 143 -5.41 -13.57 -4.88
N GLU A 144 -5.26 -12.26 -4.62
CA GLU A 144 -4.78 -11.67 -3.36
C GLU A 144 -3.44 -12.27 -2.91
N ILE A 145 -2.50 -12.42 -3.86
CA ILE A 145 -1.17 -13.02 -3.60
C ILE A 145 -0.38 -12.24 -2.53
N ASP A 146 -0.65 -10.95 -2.37
CA ASP A 146 -0.04 -10.10 -1.34
C ASP A 146 -0.42 -10.51 0.10
N SER A 147 -1.47 -11.33 0.28
CA SER A 147 -1.79 -11.90 1.60
C SER A 147 -0.66 -12.76 2.19
N VAL A 148 0.24 -13.28 1.36
CA VAL A 148 1.43 -14.02 1.81
C VAL A 148 2.38 -13.17 2.67
N LEU A 149 2.34 -11.85 2.54
CA LEU A 149 3.16 -10.92 3.32
C LEU A 149 2.75 -10.85 4.81
N ALA A 150 1.53 -11.28 5.12
CA ALA A 150 1.01 -11.34 6.49
C ALA A 150 1.21 -12.71 7.16
N LEU A 151 1.78 -13.70 6.46
CA LEU A 151 1.98 -15.04 7.01
C LEU A 151 3.09 -15.04 8.08
N PRO A 152 2.96 -15.85 9.13
CA PRO A 152 3.99 -15.98 10.17
C PRO A 152 5.22 -16.81 9.73
N PHE A 153 5.30 -17.20 8.47
CA PHE A 153 6.40 -17.94 7.84
C PHE A 153 6.68 -17.43 6.43
N ALA A 154 7.88 -17.68 5.91
CA ALA A 154 8.25 -17.27 4.56
C ALA A 154 7.51 -18.09 3.49
N ALA A 155 6.85 -17.40 2.55
CA ALA A 155 6.12 -18.02 1.44
C ALA A 155 6.97 -18.21 0.17
N ASP A 156 8.29 -17.97 0.24
CA ASP A 156 9.22 -18.10 -0.91
C ASP A 156 9.14 -19.46 -1.61
N ASP A 157 8.82 -20.50 -0.86
CA ASP A 157 8.70 -21.86 -1.40
C ASP A 157 7.53 -22.01 -2.38
N LEU A 158 6.44 -21.22 -2.23
CA LEU A 158 5.36 -21.18 -3.21
C LEU A 158 5.86 -20.63 -4.55
N PHE A 159 6.60 -19.53 -4.52
CA PHE A 159 7.17 -18.92 -5.72
C PHE A 159 8.23 -19.82 -6.36
N THR A 160 9.02 -20.50 -5.55
CA THR A 160 9.98 -21.51 -6.00
C THR A 160 9.27 -22.69 -6.69
N LEU A 161 8.14 -23.16 -6.16
CA LEU A 161 7.33 -24.22 -6.77
C LEU A 161 6.75 -23.78 -8.12
N ILE A 162 6.21 -22.56 -8.21
CA ILE A 162 5.69 -22.00 -9.47
C ILE A 162 6.82 -21.97 -10.53
N ARG A 163 8.00 -21.47 -10.15
CA ARG A 163 9.18 -21.47 -11.02
C ARG A 163 9.61 -22.88 -11.41
N TYR A 164 9.60 -23.83 -10.48
CA TYR A 164 9.89 -25.24 -10.74
C TYR A 164 8.94 -25.82 -11.79
N CYS A 165 7.64 -25.57 -11.69
CA CYS A 165 6.67 -26.03 -12.68
C CYS A 165 6.98 -25.50 -14.10
N TYR A 166 7.49 -24.28 -14.20
CA TYR A 166 7.94 -23.74 -15.49
C TYR A 166 9.18 -24.45 -16.01
N ASN A 167 10.18 -24.64 -15.18
CA ASN A 167 11.44 -25.28 -15.57
C ASN A 167 11.22 -26.74 -15.99
N GLN A 168 10.29 -27.44 -15.34
CA GLN A 168 9.95 -28.84 -15.66
C GLN A 168 9.38 -29.03 -17.08
N ARG A 169 8.99 -27.97 -17.76
CA ARG A 169 8.47 -28.03 -19.15
C ARG A 169 9.49 -28.58 -20.15
N VAL A 170 10.78 -28.49 -19.83
CA VAL A 170 11.88 -29.02 -20.67
C VAL A 170 11.94 -30.55 -20.55
N ASP A 171 11.90 -31.05 -19.31
CA ASP A 171 12.10 -32.46 -19.02
C ASP A 171 10.81 -33.28 -19.05
N ASN A 172 9.67 -32.63 -18.75
CA ASN A 172 8.34 -33.24 -18.71
C ASN A 172 7.31 -32.40 -19.48
N PRO A 173 6.99 -32.81 -20.72
CA PRO A 173 6.03 -32.08 -21.57
C PRO A 173 4.65 -31.87 -20.97
N ALA A 174 4.22 -32.68 -19.96
CA ALA A 174 2.95 -32.50 -19.29
C ALA A 174 2.86 -31.14 -18.58
N TYR A 175 3.97 -30.59 -18.10
CA TYR A 175 4.01 -29.26 -17.47
C TYR A 175 3.79 -28.11 -18.47
N ARG A 176 3.91 -28.32 -19.77
CA ARG A 176 3.57 -27.30 -20.79
C ARG A 176 2.09 -26.96 -20.80
N ARG A 177 1.26 -27.85 -20.27
CA ARG A 177 -0.19 -27.64 -20.13
C ARG A 177 -0.55 -26.74 -18.96
N LEU A 178 0.36 -26.58 -17.97
CA LEU A 178 0.12 -25.85 -16.73
C LEU A 178 0.63 -24.43 -16.81
N SER A 179 -0.24 -23.47 -16.50
CA SER A 179 0.08 -22.05 -16.37
C SER A 179 -0.48 -21.48 -15.06
N PHE A 180 0.13 -20.41 -14.60
CA PHE A 180 -0.31 -19.65 -13.42
C PHE A 180 -0.57 -18.21 -13.79
N ALA A 181 -1.61 -17.62 -13.19
CA ALA A 181 -1.93 -16.20 -13.28
C ALA A 181 -2.08 -15.64 -11.87
N LEU A 182 -1.15 -14.78 -11.45
CA LEU A 182 -1.06 -14.21 -10.10
C LEU A 182 -1.65 -12.81 -10.07
N PHE A 183 -2.53 -12.52 -9.10
CA PHE A 183 -3.16 -11.22 -8.93
C PHE A 183 -2.91 -10.69 -7.52
N GLY A 184 -2.58 -9.39 -7.39
CA GLY A 184 -2.37 -8.80 -6.08
C GLY A 184 -1.97 -7.33 -6.10
N VAL A 185 -1.70 -6.80 -4.90
CA VAL A 185 -1.26 -5.42 -4.64
C VAL A 185 0.13 -5.45 -4.00
N ALA A 186 1.09 -5.93 -4.76
CA ALA A 186 2.48 -6.05 -4.33
C ALA A 186 3.43 -5.77 -5.48
N THR A 187 4.69 -5.55 -5.17
CA THR A 187 5.76 -5.61 -6.17
C THR A 187 6.36 -7.02 -6.22
N PRO A 188 6.97 -7.42 -7.34
CA PRO A 188 7.75 -8.66 -7.40
C PRO A 188 8.78 -8.79 -6.27
N THR A 189 9.41 -7.71 -5.88
CA THR A 189 10.43 -7.65 -4.83
C THR A 189 9.87 -7.75 -3.42
N ASP A 190 8.63 -7.30 -3.17
CA ASP A 190 7.96 -7.52 -1.90
C ASP A 190 7.68 -9.00 -1.67
N LEU A 191 7.22 -9.70 -2.72
CA LEU A 191 6.79 -11.09 -2.66
C LEU A 191 7.97 -12.08 -2.61
N CYS A 192 9.06 -11.82 -3.31
CA CYS A 192 10.22 -12.69 -3.36
C CYS A 192 11.51 -11.86 -3.51
N GLN A 193 12.28 -11.79 -2.43
CA GLN A 193 13.51 -11.01 -2.40
C GLN A 193 14.67 -11.69 -3.12
N ASN A 194 14.63 -13.03 -3.25
CA ASN A 194 15.69 -13.77 -3.91
C ASN A 194 15.45 -13.87 -5.43
N PRO A 195 16.28 -13.20 -6.27
CA PRO A 195 16.11 -13.22 -7.73
C PRO A 195 16.22 -14.62 -8.36
N ASN A 196 16.84 -15.57 -7.68
CA ASN A 196 16.97 -16.96 -8.17
C ASN A 196 15.73 -17.82 -7.86
N ARG A 197 14.86 -17.39 -6.96
CA ARG A 197 13.63 -18.09 -6.57
C ARG A 197 12.37 -17.49 -7.18
N THR A 198 12.44 -16.24 -7.67
CA THR A 198 11.28 -15.53 -8.21
C THR A 198 10.80 -16.11 -9.55
N PRO A 199 9.47 -16.30 -9.74
CA PRO A 199 8.90 -16.63 -11.04
C PRO A 199 8.69 -15.40 -11.92
N PHE A 200 8.84 -14.18 -11.40
CA PHE A 200 8.48 -12.94 -12.11
C PHE A 200 9.43 -12.56 -13.24
N ASN A 201 10.63 -13.11 -13.26
CA ASN A 201 11.58 -12.93 -14.36
C ASN A 201 11.33 -13.86 -15.58
N ILE A 202 10.43 -14.83 -15.43
CA ILE A 202 10.01 -15.77 -16.48
C ILE A 202 8.52 -15.58 -16.85
N GLY A 203 7.80 -14.81 -16.07
CA GLY A 203 6.38 -14.51 -16.26
C GLY A 203 6.15 -13.23 -17.03
N THR A 204 4.99 -13.13 -17.67
CA THR A 204 4.53 -11.95 -18.42
C THR A 204 3.77 -11.02 -17.50
N ALA A 205 4.24 -9.79 -17.38
CA ALA A 205 3.55 -8.72 -16.64
C ALA A 205 2.37 -8.19 -17.47
N ILE A 206 1.18 -8.21 -16.91
CA ILE A 206 -0.01 -7.62 -17.55
C ILE A 206 -0.28 -6.26 -16.92
N GLU A 207 -0.09 -5.20 -17.70
CA GLU A 207 -0.35 -3.84 -17.26
C GLU A 207 -1.84 -3.53 -17.33
N LEU A 208 -2.41 -3.07 -16.23
CA LEU A 208 -3.83 -2.75 -16.10
C LEU A 208 -3.98 -1.24 -15.87
N SER A 209 -4.38 -0.50 -16.91
CA SER A 209 -4.59 0.94 -16.88
C SER A 209 -6.04 1.33 -16.59
N GLY A 210 -6.28 2.62 -16.34
CA GLY A 210 -7.61 3.22 -16.35
C GLY A 210 -8.25 3.16 -17.74
N PHE A 211 -9.56 3.39 -17.81
CA PHE A 211 -10.31 3.41 -19.05
C PHE A 211 -9.95 4.65 -19.91
N THR A 212 -9.78 4.45 -21.20
CA THR A 212 -9.86 5.54 -22.18
C THR A 212 -11.33 5.88 -22.44
N LEU A 213 -11.60 7.03 -23.08
CA LEU A 213 -12.95 7.40 -23.47
C LEU A 213 -13.54 6.37 -24.44
N GLU A 214 -12.76 5.89 -25.40
CA GLU A 214 -13.16 4.89 -26.37
C GLU A 214 -13.56 3.57 -25.69
N GLU A 215 -12.73 3.06 -24.78
CA GLU A 215 -13.03 1.86 -24.00
C GLU A 215 -14.28 2.04 -23.13
N ALA A 216 -14.44 3.22 -22.49
CA ALA A 216 -15.53 3.53 -21.58
C ALA A 216 -16.88 3.79 -22.28
N MET A 217 -16.92 3.93 -23.60
CA MET A 217 -18.16 4.19 -24.36
C MET A 217 -19.37 3.32 -23.99
N PRO A 218 -19.22 2.01 -23.66
CA PRO A 218 -20.35 1.20 -23.20
C PRO A 218 -21.05 1.74 -21.96
N LEU A 219 -20.35 2.49 -21.07
CA LEU A 219 -20.97 3.11 -19.89
C LEU A 219 -21.94 4.23 -20.25
N SER A 220 -21.72 4.94 -21.36
CA SER A 220 -22.61 6.02 -21.81
C SER A 220 -24.04 5.53 -22.10
N ARG A 221 -24.20 4.27 -22.49
CA ARG A 221 -25.52 3.67 -22.76
C ARG A 221 -26.43 3.69 -21.52
N TRP A 222 -25.85 3.61 -20.32
CA TRP A 222 -26.58 3.63 -19.05
C TRP A 222 -26.83 5.06 -18.53
N LEU A 223 -26.14 6.06 -19.10
CA LEU A 223 -26.43 7.48 -18.90
C LEU A 223 -27.56 7.96 -19.80
N ALA A 224 -27.65 7.42 -21.03
CA ALA A 224 -28.60 7.85 -22.08
C ALA A 224 -30.07 7.94 -21.65
N PRO A 225 -30.61 7.07 -20.79
CA PRO A 225 -32.00 7.21 -20.33
C PRO A 225 -32.25 8.46 -19.49
N THR A 226 -31.20 9.05 -18.93
CA THR A 226 -31.28 10.17 -17.97
C THR A 226 -30.78 11.48 -18.57
N VAL A 227 -29.71 11.42 -19.37
CA VAL A 227 -29.07 12.60 -19.96
C VAL A 227 -29.11 12.55 -21.49
N ASN A 228 -29.24 13.72 -22.14
CA ASN A 228 -29.31 13.77 -23.62
C ASN A 228 -27.92 13.90 -24.29
N ASN A 229 -26.86 14.14 -23.51
CA ASN A 229 -25.48 14.17 -23.96
C ASN A 229 -24.60 13.15 -23.21
N PRO A 230 -24.90 11.84 -23.28
CA PRO A 230 -24.27 10.80 -22.44
C PRO A 230 -22.78 10.64 -22.68
N VAL A 231 -22.29 10.84 -23.90
CA VAL A 231 -20.86 10.72 -24.25
C VAL A 231 -20.06 11.89 -23.67
N GLU A 232 -20.55 13.12 -23.81
CA GLU A 232 -19.92 14.31 -23.23
C GLU A 232 -19.93 14.23 -21.71
N THR A 233 -21.05 13.79 -21.11
CA THR A 233 -21.14 13.57 -19.66
C THR A 233 -20.12 12.56 -19.19
N LEU A 234 -19.92 11.47 -19.93
CA LEU A 234 -18.89 10.48 -19.62
C LEU A 234 -17.48 11.07 -19.73
N ASP A 235 -17.22 11.89 -20.74
CA ASP A 235 -15.93 12.58 -20.88
C ASP A 235 -15.67 13.53 -19.71
N TYR A 236 -16.65 14.30 -19.25
CA TYR A 236 -16.52 15.13 -18.04
C TYR A 236 -16.22 14.28 -16.79
N ILE A 237 -16.80 13.09 -16.66
CA ILE A 237 -16.49 12.16 -15.58
C ILE A 237 -15.03 11.67 -15.69
N LEU A 238 -14.57 11.34 -16.91
CA LEU A 238 -13.21 10.87 -17.14
C LEU A 238 -12.16 11.96 -16.86
N THR A 239 -12.48 13.24 -17.07
CA THR A 239 -11.57 14.35 -16.67
C THR A 239 -11.27 14.37 -15.17
N TRP A 240 -12.19 13.88 -14.34
CA TRP A 240 -12.01 13.76 -12.89
C TRP A 240 -11.32 12.47 -12.48
N THR A 241 -11.65 11.36 -13.12
CA THR A 241 -11.25 10.01 -12.69
C THR A 241 -10.03 9.47 -13.42
N ASN A 242 -9.66 10.07 -14.56
CA ASN A 242 -8.66 9.55 -15.49
C ASN A 242 -8.89 8.05 -15.77
N GLY A 243 -10.16 7.66 -15.92
CA GLY A 243 -10.58 6.31 -16.22
C GLY A 243 -10.42 5.30 -15.07
N GLN A 244 -10.13 5.73 -13.84
CA GLN A 244 -10.07 4.80 -12.70
C GLN A 244 -11.43 4.10 -12.55
N PRO A 245 -11.48 2.75 -12.66
CA PRO A 245 -12.73 2.02 -12.85
C PRO A 245 -13.78 2.23 -11.77
N PHE A 246 -13.38 2.14 -10.50
CA PHE A 246 -14.26 2.35 -9.37
C PHE A 246 -14.87 3.77 -9.35
N LEU A 247 -14.01 4.79 -9.49
CA LEU A 247 -14.45 6.18 -9.48
C LEU A 247 -15.33 6.52 -10.67
N THR A 248 -15.00 6.01 -11.85
CA THR A 248 -15.77 6.24 -13.07
C THR A 248 -17.18 5.67 -12.93
N GLN A 249 -17.32 4.42 -12.49
CA GLN A 249 -18.63 3.81 -12.26
C GLN A 249 -19.39 4.50 -11.11
N LYS A 250 -18.70 4.90 -10.03
CA LYS A 250 -19.32 5.63 -8.91
C LYS A 250 -19.87 6.98 -9.37
N LEU A 251 -19.13 7.73 -10.18
CA LEU A 251 -19.61 9.01 -10.71
C LEU A 251 -20.76 8.82 -11.71
N CYS A 252 -20.70 7.85 -12.60
CA CYS A 252 -21.83 7.52 -13.47
C CYS A 252 -23.08 7.19 -12.65
N GLN A 253 -22.97 6.37 -11.61
CA GLN A 253 -24.07 6.06 -10.70
C GLN A 253 -24.61 7.30 -9.99
N LEU A 254 -23.73 8.20 -9.52
CA LEU A 254 -24.14 9.45 -8.87
C LEU A 254 -24.88 10.37 -9.82
N VAL A 255 -24.45 10.48 -11.08
CA VAL A 255 -25.15 11.27 -12.11
C VAL A 255 -26.59 10.75 -12.29
N VAL A 256 -26.73 9.44 -12.54
CA VAL A 256 -28.05 8.81 -12.75
C VAL A 256 -28.93 8.97 -11.51
N SER A 257 -28.41 8.72 -10.32
CA SER A 257 -29.21 8.81 -9.08
C SER A 257 -29.62 10.24 -8.74
N ARG A 258 -28.80 11.25 -9.04
CA ARG A 258 -29.15 12.68 -8.82
C ARG A 258 -30.19 13.19 -9.80
N LEU A 259 -30.26 12.61 -10.97
CA LEU A 259 -31.19 12.97 -12.04
C LEU A 259 -32.37 12.00 -12.17
N ALA A 260 -32.49 11.01 -11.28
CA ALA A 260 -33.46 9.91 -11.37
C ALA A 260 -34.94 10.36 -11.54
N ALA A 261 -35.30 11.58 -11.10
CA ALA A 261 -36.62 12.15 -11.30
C ALA A 261 -36.78 12.95 -12.61
N ARG A 262 -35.74 12.99 -13.43
CA ARG A 262 -35.68 13.77 -14.67
C ARG A 262 -35.21 12.88 -15.81
N THR A 263 -35.70 13.14 -17.02
CA THR A 263 -35.24 12.51 -18.24
C THR A 263 -34.79 13.58 -19.22
N ASP A 264 -33.91 13.23 -20.12
CA ASP A 264 -33.44 14.08 -21.20
C ASP A 264 -32.77 15.40 -20.71
N VAL A 265 -31.98 15.29 -19.64
CA VAL A 265 -31.29 16.45 -19.05
C VAL A 265 -29.97 16.68 -19.79
N TYR A 266 -29.75 17.92 -20.23
CA TYR A 266 -28.42 18.32 -20.71
C TYR A 266 -27.50 18.58 -19.50
N VAL A 267 -26.40 17.85 -19.43
CA VAL A 267 -25.43 17.93 -18.34
C VAL A 267 -24.21 18.72 -18.82
N GLU A 268 -23.91 19.81 -18.14
CA GLU A 268 -22.73 20.63 -18.38
C GLU A 268 -21.58 20.24 -17.44
N GLN A 269 -20.33 20.49 -17.87
CA GLN A 269 -19.14 20.21 -17.06
C GLN A 269 -19.19 20.87 -15.65
N PRO A 270 -19.60 22.15 -15.48
CA PRO A 270 -19.70 22.75 -14.15
C PRO A 270 -20.66 22.04 -13.20
N TRP A 271 -21.73 21.40 -13.74
CA TRP A 271 -22.64 20.59 -12.93
C TRP A 271 -21.96 19.33 -12.41
N VAL A 272 -21.17 18.63 -13.26
CA VAL A 272 -20.37 17.48 -12.86
C VAL A 272 -19.31 17.89 -11.83
N ASP A 273 -18.63 19.03 -12.05
CA ASP A 273 -17.66 19.59 -11.10
C ASP A 273 -18.31 19.84 -9.72
N GLY A 274 -19.51 20.40 -9.69
CA GLY A 274 -20.31 20.63 -8.48
C GLY A 274 -20.69 19.33 -7.77
N LEU A 275 -21.10 18.32 -8.55
CA LEU A 275 -21.44 16.99 -8.05
C LEU A 275 -20.23 16.32 -7.37
N VAL A 276 -19.08 16.32 -8.02
CA VAL A 276 -17.83 15.73 -7.49
C VAL A 276 -17.42 16.43 -6.20
N ARG A 277 -17.41 17.76 -6.20
CA ARG A 277 -17.02 18.54 -5.00
C ARG A 277 -17.95 18.32 -3.81
N SER A 278 -19.25 18.22 -4.05
CA SER A 278 -20.24 18.05 -2.98
C SER A 278 -20.34 16.62 -2.46
N GLN A 279 -20.13 15.60 -3.33
CA GLN A 279 -20.37 14.20 -2.98
C GLN A 279 -19.09 13.38 -2.74
N LEU A 280 -17.94 13.81 -3.28
CA LEU A 280 -16.70 13.03 -3.17
C LEU A 280 -15.57 13.80 -2.47
N ILE A 281 -15.56 15.14 -2.51
CA ILE A 281 -14.46 15.92 -1.92
C ILE A 281 -14.85 16.47 -0.54
N ARG A 282 -16.02 17.11 -0.43
CA ARG A 282 -16.44 17.68 0.85
C ARG A 282 -16.72 16.56 1.85
N ASN A 283 -16.08 16.60 3.01
CA ASN A 283 -16.22 15.61 4.08
C ASN A 283 -16.01 14.16 3.58
N TRP A 284 -15.07 13.96 2.66
CA TRP A 284 -14.83 12.69 1.99
C TRP A 284 -14.61 11.54 2.98
N GLU A 285 -13.95 11.79 4.12
CA GLU A 285 -13.68 10.77 5.14
C GLU A 285 -14.96 10.11 5.69
N SER A 286 -16.07 10.84 5.75
CA SER A 286 -17.35 10.32 6.22
C SER A 286 -18.26 9.80 5.11
N GLN A 287 -17.96 10.12 3.85
CA GLN A 287 -18.79 9.80 2.67
C GLN A 287 -18.17 8.76 1.75
N ASP A 288 -16.99 8.22 2.10
CA ASP A 288 -16.26 7.23 1.28
C ASP A 288 -16.89 5.83 1.41
N GLU A 289 -18.07 5.67 0.84
CA GLU A 289 -18.85 4.43 0.80
C GLU A 289 -19.13 3.99 -0.65
N PRO A 290 -18.74 2.80 -1.07
CA PRO A 290 -17.77 1.88 -0.43
C PRO A 290 -16.38 2.53 -0.29
N PRO A 291 -15.54 2.10 0.68
CA PRO A 291 -14.26 2.74 0.94
C PRO A 291 -13.31 2.63 -0.26
N HIS A 292 -12.76 3.77 -0.66
CA HIS A 292 -11.77 3.88 -1.73
C HIS A 292 -10.64 4.84 -1.36
N LEU A 293 -11.00 6.03 -0.97
CA LEU A 293 -10.05 7.08 -0.58
C LEU A 293 -9.37 6.73 0.76
N ARG A 294 -10.13 6.15 1.69
CA ARG A 294 -9.59 5.62 2.96
C ARG A 294 -8.57 4.50 2.72
N ILE A 295 -8.82 3.61 1.77
CA ILE A 295 -7.85 2.55 1.41
C ILE A 295 -6.52 3.14 0.94
N ILE A 296 -6.57 4.22 0.14
CA ILE A 296 -5.37 4.94 -0.31
C ILE A 296 -4.66 5.58 0.88
N GLN A 297 -5.39 6.30 1.73
CA GLN A 297 -4.87 6.92 2.94
C GLN A 297 -4.21 5.89 3.86
N ASP A 298 -4.92 4.81 4.17
CA ASP A 298 -4.43 3.76 5.06
C ASP A 298 -3.13 3.15 4.53
N ARG A 299 -3.05 2.90 3.22
CA ARG A 299 -1.82 2.38 2.62
C ARG A 299 -0.64 3.37 2.76
N LEU A 300 -0.87 4.66 2.52
CA LEU A 300 0.17 5.68 2.67
C LEU A 300 0.65 5.83 4.11
N LEU A 301 -0.25 5.64 5.08
CA LEU A 301 0.00 5.85 6.50
C LEU A 301 0.32 4.54 7.26
N SER A 302 0.30 3.38 6.61
CA SER A 302 0.48 2.07 7.25
C SER A 302 1.91 1.77 7.71
N ARG A 303 2.93 2.40 7.10
CA ARG A 303 4.35 2.12 7.36
C ARG A 303 5.03 3.34 7.98
N PRO A 304 5.08 3.47 9.32
CA PRO A 304 5.58 4.67 10.01
C PRO A 304 6.94 5.17 9.52
N GLN A 305 7.86 4.26 9.17
CA GLN A 305 9.22 4.58 8.72
C GLN A 305 9.25 5.21 7.31
N LEU A 306 8.22 5.00 6.50
CA LEU A 306 8.16 5.46 5.11
C LEU A 306 7.23 6.65 4.90
N ILE A 307 6.31 6.94 5.82
CA ILE A 307 5.25 7.94 5.65
C ILE A 307 5.82 9.29 5.21
N SER A 308 6.79 9.83 5.94
CA SER A 308 7.32 11.17 5.65
C SER A 308 8.03 11.23 4.30
N ARG A 309 8.74 10.16 3.93
CA ARG A 309 9.41 10.05 2.63
C ARG A 309 8.42 9.92 1.49
N LEU A 310 7.36 9.11 1.66
CA LEU A 310 6.28 8.94 0.68
C LEU A 310 5.50 10.25 0.49
N LEU A 311 5.05 10.86 1.59
CA LEU A 311 4.31 12.11 1.55
C LEU A 311 5.16 13.26 1.02
N GLY A 312 6.45 13.33 1.39
CA GLY A 312 7.38 14.32 0.88
C GLY A 312 7.61 14.19 -0.63
N ARG A 313 7.73 12.98 -1.17
CA ARG A 313 7.82 12.75 -2.61
C ARG A 313 6.52 13.10 -3.33
N TYR A 314 5.39 12.69 -2.79
CA TYR A 314 4.10 13.04 -3.38
C TYR A 314 3.87 14.56 -3.37
N LYS A 315 4.28 15.27 -2.32
CA LYS A 315 4.25 16.74 -2.26
C LYS A 315 5.06 17.39 -3.39
N LYS A 316 6.27 16.86 -3.69
CA LYS A 316 7.08 17.35 -4.81
C LYS A 316 6.36 17.19 -6.15
N LEU A 317 5.68 16.05 -6.37
CA LEU A 317 4.85 15.85 -7.57
C LEU A 317 3.70 16.86 -7.67
N LEU A 318 3.00 17.13 -6.55
CA LEU A 318 1.93 18.13 -6.51
C LEU A 318 2.43 19.53 -6.89
N LEU A 319 3.66 19.86 -6.51
CA LEU A 319 4.32 21.14 -6.82
C LEU A 319 4.98 21.16 -8.21
N GLY A 320 4.79 20.12 -9.04
CA GLY A 320 5.34 20.05 -10.39
C GLY A 320 6.85 19.79 -10.46
N GLN A 321 7.46 19.31 -9.37
CA GLN A 321 8.87 18.99 -9.33
C GLN A 321 9.11 17.56 -9.84
N SER A 322 10.13 17.36 -10.68
CA SER A 322 10.53 16.03 -11.12
C SER A 322 11.16 15.24 -9.96
N LEU A 323 10.81 13.97 -9.88
CA LEU A 323 11.42 13.08 -8.90
C LEU A 323 12.66 12.41 -9.48
N SER A 324 13.75 12.38 -8.72
CA SER A 324 14.92 11.58 -9.06
C SER A 324 14.57 10.09 -9.09
N LEU A 325 15.19 9.34 -10.02
CA LEU A 325 14.94 7.92 -10.25
C LEU A 325 15.60 7.00 -9.20
N GLU A 326 16.29 7.58 -8.20
CA GLU A 326 17.24 6.86 -7.34
C GLU A 326 16.61 5.93 -6.29
N ASP A 327 15.30 6.04 -6.02
CA ASP A 327 14.66 5.21 -5.00
C ASP A 327 13.47 4.44 -5.59
N ASN A 328 13.77 3.28 -6.15
CA ASN A 328 12.77 2.41 -6.78
C ASN A 328 11.69 1.96 -5.78
N HIS A 329 12.05 1.69 -4.52
CA HIS A 329 11.10 1.19 -3.52
C HIS A 329 10.00 2.23 -3.20
N LEU A 330 10.37 3.50 -2.92
CA LEU A 330 9.36 4.54 -2.67
C LEU A 330 8.50 4.85 -3.91
N ARG A 331 9.08 4.71 -5.11
CA ARG A 331 8.34 4.84 -6.36
C ARG A 331 7.27 3.75 -6.49
N GLU A 332 7.63 2.51 -6.23
CA GLU A 332 6.72 1.37 -6.29
C GLU A 332 5.63 1.48 -5.24
N GLU A 333 5.95 1.89 -4.02
CA GLU A 333 4.95 2.14 -2.97
C GLU A 333 3.94 3.23 -3.35
N LEU A 334 4.40 4.34 -3.95
CA LEU A 334 3.49 5.36 -4.47
C LEU A 334 2.60 4.84 -5.60
N LEU A 335 3.13 4.04 -6.52
CA LEU A 335 2.34 3.41 -7.58
C LEU A 335 1.31 2.45 -6.99
N LEU A 336 1.69 1.59 -6.06
CA LEU A 336 0.77 0.64 -5.41
C LEU A 336 -0.27 1.32 -4.51
N SER A 337 -0.02 2.56 -4.05
CA SER A 337 -1.06 3.33 -3.34
C SER A 337 -2.22 3.72 -4.25
N GLY A 338 -1.97 3.83 -5.55
CA GLY A 338 -2.94 4.30 -6.54
C GLY A 338 -3.00 5.81 -6.72
N LEU A 339 -2.29 6.59 -5.89
CA LEU A 339 -2.24 8.05 -6.03
C LEU A 339 -1.55 8.51 -7.30
N VAL A 340 -0.57 7.75 -7.76
CA VAL A 340 0.24 8.09 -8.92
C VAL A 340 0.22 6.98 -9.96
N ILE A 341 0.47 7.35 -11.20
CA ILE A 341 0.63 6.45 -12.34
C ILE A 341 1.97 6.72 -13.02
N LYS A 342 2.40 5.77 -13.83
CA LYS A 342 3.54 5.95 -14.73
C LYS A 342 3.03 6.50 -16.07
N LYS A 343 3.48 7.69 -16.44
CA LYS A 343 3.17 8.33 -17.72
C LYS A 343 4.45 8.76 -18.39
N ASN A 344 4.69 8.29 -19.60
CA ASN A 344 5.92 8.59 -20.37
C ASN A 344 7.23 8.35 -19.58
N GLY A 345 7.27 7.26 -18.79
CA GLY A 345 8.44 6.91 -17.96
C GLY A 345 8.57 7.68 -16.64
N GLN A 346 7.77 8.70 -16.41
CA GLN A 346 7.75 9.51 -15.17
C GLN A 346 6.52 9.21 -14.32
N LEU A 347 6.58 9.56 -13.03
CA LEU A 347 5.41 9.54 -12.17
C LEU A 347 4.56 10.79 -12.41
N ASP A 348 3.25 10.58 -12.51
CA ASP A 348 2.25 11.65 -12.54
C ASP A 348 1.13 11.33 -11.56
N ILE A 349 0.38 12.34 -11.12
CA ILE A 349 -0.77 12.14 -10.25
C ILE A 349 -1.87 11.44 -11.05
N HIS A 350 -2.42 10.38 -10.47
CA HIS A 350 -3.34 9.50 -11.19
C HIS A 350 -4.55 10.26 -11.76
N ASN A 351 -5.19 11.12 -10.97
CA ASN A 351 -6.36 11.85 -11.42
C ASN A 351 -6.59 13.16 -10.65
N ARG A 352 -7.50 13.99 -11.15
CA ARG A 352 -7.85 15.29 -10.58
C ARG A 352 -8.48 15.15 -9.18
N LEU A 353 -9.31 14.11 -8.95
CA LEU A 353 -9.95 13.89 -7.65
C LEU A 353 -8.91 13.68 -6.54
N TYR A 354 -7.91 12.84 -6.79
CA TYR A 354 -6.84 12.61 -5.79
C TYR A 354 -6.00 13.85 -5.56
N ARG A 355 -5.73 14.65 -6.60
CA ARG A 355 -5.00 15.92 -6.47
C ARG A 355 -5.74 16.91 -5.55
N GLU A 356 -7.07 16.96 -5.62
CA GLU A 356 -7.87 17.88 -4.80
C GLU A 356 -8.04 17.38 -3.35
N ILE A 357 -8.12 16.06 -3.13
CA ILE A 357 -8.28 15.45 -1.79
C ILE A 357 -6.95 15.38 -1.05
N PHE A 358 -5.95 14.72 -1.65
CA PHE A 358 -4.62 14.51 -1.07
C PHE A 358 -3.70 15.67 -1.45
N ASN A 359 -4.16 16.89 -1.20
CA ASN A 359 -3.45 18.12 -1.53
C ASN A 359 -2.33 18.44 -0.54
N VAL A 360 -1.62 19.55 -0.77
CA VAL A 360 -0.50 19.97 0.09
C VAL A 360 -0.93 20.16 1.54
N HIS A 361 -2.15 20.68 1.78
CA HIS A 361 -2.66 20.89 3.14
C HIS A 361 -2.86 19.55 3.87
N TRP A 362 -3.45 18.55 3.19
CA TRP A 362 -3.61 17.21 3.73
C TRP A 362 -2.25 16.58 4.08
N ILE A 363 -1.26 16.73 3.19
CA ILE A 363 0.10 16.22 3.43
C ILE A 363 0.71 16.88 4.66
N ASP A 364 0.68 18.21 4.72
CA ASP A 364 1.29 18.97 5.82
C ASP A 364 0.63 18.65 7.16
N TYR A 365 -0.69 18.43 7.19
CA TYR A 365 -1.42 17.97 8.36
C TYR A 365 -0.89 16.61 8.87
N HIS A 366 -0.72 15.62 7.97
CA HIS A 366 -0.22 14.31 8.35
C HIS A 366 1.27 14.33 8.74
N LEU A 367 2.11 15.06 8.00
CA LEU A 367 3.52 15.24 8.35
C LEU A 367 3.69 15.91 9.72
N ALA A 368 2.87 16.90 10.03
CA ALA A 368 2.89 17.58 11.33
C ALA A 368 2.65 16.61 12.50
N ARG A 369 1.75 15.65 12.33
CA ARG A 369 1.39 14.65 13.37
C ARG A 369 2.42 13.56 13.57
N LEU A 370 3.32 13.35 12.63
CA LEU A 370 4.41 12.36 12.75
C LEU A 370 5.55 12.84 13.65
N ARG A 371 5.65 14.14 13.90
CA ARG A 371 6.71 14.70 14.74
C ARG A 371 6.55 14.23 16.19
N PRO A 372 7.55 13.58 16.80
CA PRO A 372 7.50 13.24 18.22
C PRO A 372 7.40 14.48 19.11
N TYR A 373 7.73 15.66 18.57
CA TYR A 373 7.70 16.96 19.24
C TYR A 373 6.59 17.90 18.74
N SER A 374 5.56 17.37 18.04
CA SER A 374 4.51 18.19 17.41
C SER A 374 3.86 19.17 18.37
N GLN A 375 3.51 18.75 19.59
CA GLN A 375 2.87 19.60 20.61
C GLN A 375 3.75 20.78 21.03
N ALA A 376 5.04 20.50 21.31
CA ALA A 376 6.01 21.54 21.70
C ALA A 376 6.27 22.51 20.54
N PHE A 377 6.39 21.96 19.32
CA PHE A 377 6.59 22.74 18.10
C PHE A 377 5.42 23.68 17.80
N GLU A 378 4.19 23.19 17.85
CA GLU A 378 2.99 24.01 17.62
C GLU A 378 2.87 25.12 18.67
N ALA A 379 3.11 24.80 19.95
CA ALA A 379 3.10 25.79 21.02
C ALA A 379 4.17 26.88 20.81
N TRP A 380 5.36 26.50 20.33
CA TRP A 380 6.43 27.44 20.01
C TRP A 380 6.07 28.33 18.81
N ILE A 381 5.50 27.78 17.74
CA ILE A 381 5.00 28.54 16.57
C ILE A 381 3.93 29.55 17.02
N ASN A 382 2.94 29.09 17.78
CA ASN A 382 1.82 29.92 18.26
C ASN A 382 2.30 31.06 19.17
N SER A 383 3.43 30.92 19.84
CA SER A 383 4.08 31.99 20.62
C SER A 383 4.80 33.03 19.74
N GLY A 384 4.76 32.90 18.41
CA GLY A 384 5.55 33.69 17.48
C GLY A 384 7.04 33.35 17.53
N GLN A 385 7.37 32.09 17.86
CA GLN A 385 8.75 31.56 17.97
C GLN A 385 9.58 32.19 19.11
N LYS A 386 8.93 32.69 20.15
CA LYS A 386 9.56 33.43 21.25
C LYS A 386 9.63 32.66 22.56
N ASP A 387 8.68 31.74 22.81
CA ASP A 387 8.59 31.03 24.09
C ASP A 387 9.66 29.92 24.19
N ARG A 388 10.74 30.24 24.90
CA ARG A 388 11.85 29.30 25.14
C ARG A 388 11.46 28.09 26.00
N SER A 389 10.34 28.18 26.76
CA SER A 389 9.89 27.06 27.60
C SER A 389 9.37 25.88 26.78
N ARG A 390 9.00 26.11 25.51
CA ARG A 390 8.52 25.11 24.57
C ARG A 390 9.63 24.37 23.79
N LEU A 391 10.89 24.85 23.92
CA LEU A 391 12.02 24.23 23.25
C LEU A 391 12.38 22.90 23.95
N LEU A 392 12.81 21.92 23.16
CA LEU A 392 13.20 20.59 23.64
C LEU A 392 14.53 20.66 24.39
N ARG A 393 14.68 19.79 25.39
CA ARG A 393 15.87 19.67 26.21
C ARG A 393 16.19 18.22 26.52
N GLY A 394 17.47 17.94 26.82
CA GLY A 394 17.91 16.61 27.24
C GLY A 394 17.47 15.49 26.33
N GLN A 395 16.93 14.42 26.91
CA GLN A 395 16.55 13.22 26.17
C GLN A 395 15.53 13.48 25.05
N SER A 396 14.53 14.35 25.30
CA SER A 396 13.53 14.68 24.26
C SER A 396 14.13 15.37 23.05
N LEU A 397 15.19 16.17 23.23
CA LEU A 397 15.92 16.77 22.11
C LEU A 397 16.73 15.72 21.35
N VAL A 398 17.38 14.79 22.02
CA VAL A 398 18.14 13.70 21.40
C VAL A 398 17.21 12.83 20.56
N GLU A 399 16.08 12.40 21.10
CA GLU A 399 15.07 11.61 20.38
C GLU A 399 14.52 12.34 19.16
N ALA A 400 14.26 13.64 19.29
CA ALA A 400 13.79 14.47 18.18
C ALA A 400 14.86 14.61 17.08
N GLN A 401 16.13 14.77 17.44
CA GLN A 401 17.24 14.85 16.51
C GLN A 401 17.52 13.51 15.82
N ASP A 402 17.42 12.40 16.53
CA ASP A 402 17.57 11.06 15.95
C ASP A 402 16.44 10.76 14.98
N TRP A 403 15.20 11.04 15.34
CA TRP A 403 14.07 10.94 14.44
C TRP A 403 14.25 11.81 13.18
N ALA A 404 14.78 13.03 13.34
CA ALA A 404 14.96 14.01 12.27
C ALA A 404 15.97 13.57 11.19
N LYS A 405 16.92 12.70 11.50
CA LYS A 405 17.99 12.26 10.57
C LYS A 405 17.43 11.61 9.29
N ASP A 406 16.34 10.86 9.42
CA ASP A 406 15.75 10.09 8.32
C ASP A 406 14.49 10.76 7.72
N GLN A 407 14.19 12.02 8.11
CA GLN A 407 12.96 12.70 7.73
C GLN A 407 13.22 13.89 6.79
N GLN A 408 12.23 14.20 5.97
CA GLN A 408 12.21 15.47 5.23
C GLN A 408 11.57 16.55 6.11
N LEU A 409 12.39 17.37 6.71
CA LEU A 409 11.97 18.43 7.61
C LEU A 409 11.66 19.73 6.84
N SER A 410 10.73 20.53 7.40
CA SER A 410 10.52 21.92 6.95
C SER A 410 11.59 22.85 7.51
N ASP A 411 11.76 24.03 6.92
CA ASP A 411 12.66 25.06 7.43
C ASP A 411 12.35 25.45 8.89
N LEU A 412 11.07 25.41 9.26
CA LEU A 412 10.63 25.67 10.62
C LEU A 412 11.03 24.56 11.60
N ASP A 413 11.04 23.31 11.17
CA ASP A 413 11.54 22.20 11.98
C ASP A 413 13.05 22.36 12.25
N TYR A 414 13.84 22.65 11.21
CA TYR A 414 15.27 22.93 11.36
C TYR A 414 15.51 24.07 12.34
N LYS A 415 14.73 25.15 12.22
CA LYS A 415 14.84 26.30 13.12
C LYS A 415 14.49 25.96 14.55
N PHE A 416 13.42 25.19 14.78
CA PHE A 416 13.00 24.74 16.09
C PHE A 416 14.05 23.85 16.77
N LEU A 417 14.56 22.85 16.05
CA LEU A 417 15.60 21.94 16.57
C LEU A 417 16.93 22.67 16.82
N ALA A 418 17.31 23.63 15.96
CA ALA A 418 18.48 24.46 16.17
C ALA A 418 18.36 25.34 17.41
N HIS A 419 17.21 26.00 17.60
CA HIS A 419 16.95 26.79 18.83
C HIS A 419 16.92 25.91 20.07
N SER A 420 16.30 24.72 20.00
CA SER A 420 16.29 23.75 21.09
C SER A 420 17.71 23.34 21.48
N GLY A 421 18.55 22.99 20.50
CA GLY A 421 19.95 22.65 20.75
C GLY A 421 20.81 23.79 21.29
N ALA A 422 20.50 25.03 20.92
CA ALA A 422 21.20 26.19 21.47
C ALA A 422 20.88 26.42 22.96
N VAL A 423 19.58 26.30 23.31
CA VAL A 423 19.14 26.46 24.72
C VAL A 423 19.65 25.32 25.60
N ASP A 424 19.55 24.08 25.12
CA ASP A 424 20.03 22.90 25.85
C ASP A 424 21.53 23.01 26.17
N ARG A 425 22.35 23.37 25.17
CA ARG A 425 23.79 23.60 25.41
C ARG A 425 24.08 24.71 26.43
N GLN A 426 23.31 25.81 26.38
CA GLN A 426 23.44 26.90 27.32
C GLN A 426 23.12 26.46 28.75
N GLU A 427 22.03 25.70 28.95
CA GLU A 427 21.60 25.20 30.25
C GLU A 427 22.60 24.18 30.82
N VAL A 428 23.12 23.25 29.99
CA VAL A 428 24.16 22.29 30.39
C VAL A 428 25.43 23.02 30.81
N GLN A 429 25.85 24.04 30.06
CA GLN A 429 27.07 24.82 30.41
C GLN A 429 26.88 25.58 31.73
N GLN A 430 25.73 26.22 31.96
CA GLN A 430 25.42 26.90 33.21
C GLN A 430 25.41 25.94 34.41
N SER A 431 24.86 24.74 34.22
CA SER A 431 24.84 23.69 35.25
C SER A 431 26.27 23.28 35.62
N LEU A 432 27.13 23.02 34.64
CA LEU A 432 28.53 22.65 34.85
C LEU A 432 29.33 23.77 35.55
N GLU A 433 29.10 25.03 35.19
CA GLU A 433 29.74 26.17 35.85
C GLU A 433 29.27 26.29 37.29
N SER A 434 27.97 26.08 37.55
CA SER A 434 27.44 26.12 38.92
C SER A 434 27.98 24.98 39.79
N GLU A 435 28.15 23.78 39.24
CA GLU A 435 28.77 22.65 39.95
C GLU A 435 30.26 22.91 40.25
N ARG A 436 31.01 23.46 39.29
CA ARG A 436 32.41 23.84 39.51
C ARG A 436 32.55 24.89 40.59
N LEU A 437 31.66 25.89 40.62
CA LEU A 437 31.67 26.91 41.68
C LEU A 437 31.41 26.30 43.06
N LYS A 438 30.41 25.40 43.18
CA LYS A 438 30.11 24.68 44.42
C LYS A 438 31.30 23.81 44.88
N GLU A 439 31.98 23.15 43.95
CA GLU A 439 33.15 22.34 44.26
C GLU A 439 34.33 23.21 44.75
N LEU A 440 34.56 24.37 44.12
CA LEU A 440 35.54 25.34 44.52
C LEU A 440 35.25 25.91 45.93
N GLU A 441 34.01 26.28 46.19
CA GLU A 441 33.57 26.75 47.51
C GLU A 441 33.77 25.68 48.60
N ALA A 442 33.40 24.40 48.27
CA ALA A 442 33.64 23.30 49.21
C ALA A 442 35.13 23.06 49.51
N ARG A 443 36.00 23.16 48.48
CA ARG A 443 37.46 23.06 48.66
C ARG A 443 38.04 24.19 49.52
N LEU A 444 37.58 25.43 49.25
CA LEU A 444 38.00 26.60 50.07
C LEU A 444 37.52 26.46 51.51
N ALA A 445 36.31 26.02 51.77
CA ALA A 445 35.80 25.78 53.10
C ALA A 445 36.58 24.67 53.82
N ALA A 446 36.96 23.58 53.11
CA ALA A 446 37.81 22.53 53.66
C ALA A 446 39.22 23.02 53.99
N GLN A 447 39.83 23.85 53.12
CA GLN A 447 41.14 24.48 53.41
C GLN A 447 41.08 25.40 54.62
N GLN A 448 40.08 26.25 54.77
CA GLN A 448 39.90 27.12 55.94
C GLN A 448 39.75 26.33 57.24
N ARG A 449 38.97 25.22 57.20
CA ARG A 449 38.85 24.30 58.34
C ARG A 449 40.21 23.71 58.74
N ASN A 450 40.98 23.25 57.74
CA ASN A 450 42.34 22.71 58.02
C ASN A 450 43.28 23.73 58.58
N VAL A 451 43.25 24.96 58.08
CA VAL A 451 44.11 26.08 58.67
C VAL A 451 43.66 26.40 60.07
N ILE A 452 42.39 26.42 60.38
CA ILE A 452 41.86 26.63 61.71
C ILE A 452 42.33 25.49 62.67
N LEU A 453 42.19 24.24 62.25
CA LEU A 453 42.62 23.04 62.97
C LEU A 453 44.14 23.06 63.23
N GLN A 454 44.96 23.45 62.26
CA GLN A 454 46.42 23.62 62.42
C GLN A 454 46.77 24.72 63.43
N ARG A 455 46.05 25.85 63.36
CA ARG A 455 46.24 26.91 64.36
C ARG A 455 45.91 26.47 65.79
N PHE A 456 44.83 25.72 65.98
CA PHE A 456 44.44 25.14 67.25
C PHE A 456 45.48 24.11 67.77
N LEU A 457 46.01 23.28 66.87
CA LEU A 457 47.09 22.33 67.24
C LEU A 457 48.35 23.03 67.63
N ILE A 458 48.78 24.10 66.94
CA ILE A 458 49.95 24.90 67.28
C ILE A 458 49.77 25.60 68.62
N VAL A 459 48.62 26.19 68.92
CA VAL A 459 48.28 26.83 70.17
C VAL A 459 48.23 25.79 71.31
N GLY A 460 47.61 24.61 71.04
CA GLY A 460 47.55 23.52 72.03
C GLY A 460 48.93 22.96 72.39
N MET A 461 49.82 22.79 71.42
CA MET A 461 51.20 22.35 71.63
C MET A 461 52.05 23.42 72.36
N GLY A 462 51.82 24.73 72.02
CA GLY A 462 52.52 25.82 72.78
C GLY A 462 52.11 25.88 74.25
N ALA A 463 50.85 25.60 74.59
CA ALA A 463 50.38 25.55 75.98
C ALA A 463 50.94 24.32 76.78
N ALA A 464 51.21 23.21 76.10
CA ALA A 464 51.78 22.01 76.69
C ALA A 464 53.30 22.09 76.91
N PHE A 465 53.99 23.05 76.29
CA PHE A 465 55.41 23.34 76.52
C PHE A 465 55.67 24.36 77.65
N LEU A 466 54.63 25.02 78.18
CA LEU A 466 54.66 26.02 79.18
C LEU A 466 54.13 25.52 80.55
N SER A 467 53.73 24.29 80.65
CA SER A 467 53.37 23.57 81.87
C SER A 467 54.46 22.52 82.25
#